data_c470433b00b0aadcd9beb799377504cf
#
_entry.id   c470433b00b0aadcd9beb799377504cf
#
_cell.length_a   1.000
_cell.length_b   1.000
_cell.length_c   1.000
_cell.angle_alpha   90.00
_cell.angle_beta   90.00
_cell.angle_gamma   90.00
#
_symmetry.space_group_name_H-M   'P 1'
#
loop_
_entity.id
_entity.type
_entity.pdbx_description
1 polymer ?
#
loop_
_entity_poly.entity_id
_entity_poly.type
_entity_poly.pdbx_seq_one_letter_code
_entity_poly.pdbx_strand_id
1 'polypeptide(L)'
;MTAVMRSVVALSALALAAAARADDGAVVRGEARFADCAACHRLEPGVNNVGPSLHGIFSRKAGEITDFRYSPAMKRSGIVWTPETLEKFIGDPQAMVPGNRMPYAGMSIPGDRADLIAFLMKATQY
;
A
#
# COMPACT_ATOMS: atom_id res chain seq x y z
N MET A 1 6.39 28.82 -39.12
CA MET A 1 6.80 27.54 -38.50
C MET A 1 6.99 27.61 -36.98
N THR A 2 7.13 28.76 -36.36
CA THR A 2 7.37 28.93 -34.93
C THR A 2 6.12 28.85 -34.03
N ALA A 3 4.91 28.99 -34.54
CA ALA A 3 3.69 28.98 -33.76
C ALA A 3 3.18 27.57 -33.39
N VAL A 4 3.45 26.55 -34.22
CA VAL A 4 2.98 25.18 -34.01
C VAL A 4 3.74 24.50 -32.88
N MET A 5 5.06 24.79 -32.73
CA MET A 5 5.91 24.17 -31.72
C MET A 5 5.59 24.62 -30.28
N ARG A 6 5.09 25.87 -30.11
CA ARG A 6 4.69 26.37 -28.77
C ARG A 6 3.41 25.72 -28.24
N SER A 7 2.48 25.39 -29.12
CA SER A 7 1.19 24.78 -28.72
C SER A 7 1.35 23.35 -28.26
N VAL A 8 2.23 22.57 -28.88
CA VAL A 8 2.47 21.16 -28.48
C VAL A 8 3.13 21.06 -27.11
N VAL A 9 4.09 21.94 -26.80
CA VAL A 9 4.76 21.96 -25.50
C VAL A 9 3.79 22.34 -24.37
N ALA A 10 2.88 23.27 -24.61
CA ALA A 10 1.88 23.68 -23.61
C ALA A 10 0.87 22.56 -23.27
N LEU A 11 0.42 21.78 -24.27
CA LEU A 11 -0.48 20.65 -24.03
C LEU A 11 0.21 19.52 -23.25
N SER A 12 1.46 19.23 -23.56
CA SER A 12 2.23 18.18 -22.85
C SER A 12 2.46 18.53 -21.37
N ALA A 13 2.76 19.79 -21.07
CA ALA A 13 2.94 20.25 -19.70
C ALA A 13 1.64 20.17 -18.87
N LEU A 14 0.50 20.48 -19.50
CA LEU A 14 -0.80 20.41 -18.82
C LEU A 14 -1.22 18.97 -18.51
N ALA A 15 -0.93 18.02 -19.41
CA ALA A 15 -1.21 16.60 -19.19
C ALA A 15 -0.37 16.00 -18.06
N LEU A 16 0.92 16.34 -17.96
CA LEU A 16 1.78 15.92 -16.85
C LEU A 16 1.31 16.47 -15.50
N ALA A 17 0.89 17.72 -15.44
CA ALA A 17 0.39 18.34 -14.22
C ALA A 17 -0.94 17.71 -13.75
N ALA A 18 -1.79 17.29 -14.67
CA ALA A 18 -3.04 16.60 -14.33
C ALA A 18 -2.79 15.17 -13.78
N ALA A 19 -1.83 14.44 -14.35
CA ALA A 19 -1.44 13.12 -13.86
C ALA A 19 -0.84 13.18 -12.44
N ALA A 20 0.06 14.13 -12.17
CA ALA A 20 0.64 14.34 -10.85
C ALA A 20 -0.43 14.64 -9.78
N ARG A 21 -1.43 15.44 -10.11
CA ARG A 21 -2.55 15.74 -9.19
C ARG A 21 -3.45 14.54 -8.93
N ALA A 22 -3.64 13.65 -9.91
CA ALA A 22 -4.41 12.42 -9.74
C ALA A 22 -3.71 11.47 -8.75
N ASP A 23 -2.37 11.32 -8.84
CA ASP A 23 -1.58 10.52 -7.91
C ASP A 23 -1.63 11.07 -6.47
N ASP A 24 -1.49 12.38 -6.30
CA ASP A 24 -1.61 13.03 -4.99
C ASP A 24 -3.01 12.83 -4.38
N GLY A 25 -4.06 12.89 -5.18
CA GLY A 25 -5.43 12.61 -4.74
C GLY A 25 -5.62 11.18 -4.24
N ALA A 26 -5.04 10.19 -4.92
CA ALA A 26 -5.06 8.80 -4.49
C ALA A 26 -4.35 8.61 -3.14
N VAL A 27 -3.19 9.24 -2.97
CA VAL A 27 -2.43 9.18 -1.71
C VAL A 27 -3.24 9.78 -0.55
N VAL A 28 -3.88 10.91 -0.73
CA VAL A 28 -4.72 11.55 0.30
C VAL A 28 -5.91 10.67 0.68
N ARG A 29 -6.60 10.08 -0.29
CA ARG A 29 -7.69 9.14 -0.01
C ARG A 29 -7.19 7.88 0.68
N GLY A 30 -6.03 7.37 0.26
CA GLY A 30 -5.39 6.20 0.86
C GLY A 30 -4.97 6.43 2.30
N GLU A 31 -4.50 7.61 2.65
CA GLU A 31 -4.21 8.00 4.03
C GLU A 31 -5.47 7.92 4.90
N ALA A 32 -6.59 8.39 4.41
CA ALA A 32 -7.86 8.26 5.12
C ALA A 32 -8.28 6.79 5.32
N ARG A 33 -8.03 5.91 4.34
CA ARG A 33 -8.27 4.45 4.46
C ARG A 33 -7.31 3.77 5.43
N PHE A 34 -6.09 4.29 5.57
CA PHE A 34 -5.10 3.76 6.50
C PHE A 34 -5.52 3.88 7.97
N ALA A 35 -6.49 4.70 8.31
CA ALA A 35 -7.01 4.85 9.67
C ALA A 35 -7.39 3.49 10.31
N ASP A 36 -8.00 2.59 9.55
CA ASP A 36 -8.37 1.25 10.03
C ASP A 36 -7.12 0.39 10.32
N CYS A 37 -6.06 0.57 9.56
CA CYS A 37 -4.79 -0.14 9.73
C CYS A 37 -3.97 0.42 10.91
N ALA A 38 -4.03 1.72 11.11
CA ALA A 38 -3.30 2.44 12.16
C ALA A 38 -3.70 2.03 13.58
N ALA A 39 -4.86 1.42 13.74
CA ALA A 39 -5.29 0.83 15.01
C ALA A 39 -4.32 -0.25 15.51
N CYS A 40 -3.68 -0.99 14.58
CA CYS A 40 -2.81 -2.12 14.87
C CYS A 40 -1.38 -1.96 14.35
N HIS A 41 -1.16 -1.20 13.29
CA HIS A 41 0.13 -1.05 12.63
C HIS A 41 0.75 0.34 12.83
N ARG A 42 2.09 0.38 12.76
CA ARG A 42 2.87 1.62 12.72
C ARG A 42 3.68 1.66 11.42
N LEU A 43 4.06 2.84 11.01
CA LEU A 43 4.89 3.07 9.81
C LEU A 43 6.37 3.26 10.16
N GLU A 44 6.68 3.47 11.44
CA GLU A 44 8.03 3.69 11.93
C GLU A 44 8.84 2.38 11.93
N PRO A 45 10.16 2.46 11.62
CA PRO A 45 11.03 1.29 11.64
C PRO A 45 11.06 0.62 13.02
N GLY A 46 10.87 -0.69 13.06
CA GLY A 46 10.99 -1.49 14.28
C GLY A 46 9.90 -1.27 15.32
N VAL A 47 8.88 -0.47 15.02
CA VAL A 47 7.77 -0.22 15.94
C VAL A 47 6.62 -1.18 15.62
N ASN A 48 6.60 -2.31 16.34
CA ASN A 48 5.49 -3.26 16.31
C ASN A 48 4.43 -2.90 17.35
N ASN A 49 3.19 -3.26 17.05
CA ASN A 49 2.06 -3.11 17.96
C ASN A 49 1.24 -4.42 17.91
N VAL A 50 -0.08 -4.36 17.85
CA VAL A 50 -0.92 -5.55 17.59
C VAL A 50 -0.53 -6.22 16.27
N GLY A 51 -0.22 -5.44 15.24
CA GLY A 51 0.40 -5.89 14.00
C GLY A 51 1.87 -5.48 13.90
N PRO A 52 2.63 -6.06 12.95
CA PRO A 52 4.02 -5.69 12.72
C PRO A 52 4.12 -4.30 12.09
N SER A 53 5.29 -3.64 12.28
CA SER A 53 5.61 -2.42 11.55
C SER A 53 5.47 -2.63 10.04
N LEU A 54 4.88 -1.68 9.36
CA LEU A 54 4.76 -1.67 7.90
C LEU A 54 5.92 -0.95 7.20
N HIS A 55 6.88 -0.43 7.99
CA HIS A 55 8.07 0.18 7.39
C HIS A 55 8.79 -0.81 6.48
N GLY A 56 9.10 -0.39 5.26
CA GLY A 56 9.77 -1.24 4.28
C GLY A 56 8.97 -2.48 3.85
N ILE A 57 7.64 -2.43 3.92
CA ILE A 57 6.79 -3.60 3.60
C ILE A 57 7.01 -4.14 2.19
N PHE A 58 7.18 -3.26 1.19
CA PHE A 58 7.36 -3.69 -0.18
C PHE A 58 8.74 -4.33 -0.38
N SER A 59 8.75 -5.49 -1.05
CA SER A 59 9.89 -6.41 -1.21
C SER A 59 10.23 -7.25 0.03
N ARG A 60 9.54 -7.10 1.15
CA ARG A 60 9.69 -7.92 2.34
C ARG A 60 8.92 -9.23 2.22
N LYS A 61 9.49 -10.32 2.70
CA LYS A 61 8.76 -11.59 2.81
C LYS A 61 7.75 -11.55 3.94
N ALA A 62 6.60 -12.16 3.73
CA ALA A 62 5.62 -12.34 4.78
C ALA A 62 6.20 -13.14 5.95
N GLY A 63 5.99 -12.64 7.16
CA GLY A 63 6.52 -13.29 8.36
C GLY A 63 8.00 -13.09 8.63
N GLU A 64 8.65 -12.13 7.97
CA GLU A 64 10.11 -11.95 8.01
C GLU A 64 10.61 -11.20 9.25
N ILE A 65 9.83 -10.30 9.83
CA ILE A 65 10.25 -9.55 11.02
C ILE A 65 10.47 -10.50 12.19
N THR A 66 11.68 -10.49 12.77
CA THR A 66 12.10 -11.47 13.78
C THR A 66 11.54 -11.20 15.17
N ASP A 67 11.26 -9.96 15.49
CA ASP A 67 10.74 -9.50 16.78
C ASP A 67 9.20 -9.34 16.80
N PHE A 68 8.51 -9.90 15.82
CA PHE A 68 7.06 -9.98 15.78
C PHE A 68 6.57 -11.43 15.72
N ARG A 69 5.53 -11.73 16.47
CA ARG A 69 4.97 -13.09 16.54
C ARG A 69 3.87 -13.30 15.49
N TYR A 70 4.27 -13.72 14.31
CA TYR A 70 3.34 -14.10 13.25
C TYR A 70 2.63 -15.42 13.51
N SER A 71 1.50 -15.64 12.83
CA SER A 71 0.89 -16.96 12.71
C SER A 71 1.83 -17.93 11.96
N PRO A 72 1.76 -19.23 12.23
CA PRO A 72 2.48 -20.21 11.41
C PRO A 72 2.07 -20.15 9.94
N ALA A 73 0.80 -19.89 9.65
CA ALA A 73 0.30 -19.74 8.29
C ALA A 73 0.98 -18.59 7.53
N MET A 74 1.14 -17.43 8.18
CA MET A 74 1.84 -16.29 7.57
C MET A 74 3.30 -16.61 7.29
N LYS A 75 4.00 -17.24 8.25
CA LYS A 75 5.40 -17.64 8.07
C LYS A 75 5.62 -18.62 6.93
N ARG A 76 4.66 -19.53 6.71
CA ARG A 76 4.74 -20.54 5.64
C ARG A 76 4.20 -20.09 4.31
N SER A 77 3.59 -18.92 4.24
CA SER A 77 2.88 -18.46 3.04
C SER A 77 3.77 -18.30 1.81
N GLY A 78 5.06 -18.02 1.99
CA GLY A 78 5.99 -17.78 0.89
C GLY A 78 5.74 -16.48 0.12
N ILE A 79 4.83 -15.63 0.61
CA ILE A 79 4.46 -14.38 -0.05
C ILE A 79 5.62 -13.38 0.08
N VAL A 80 5.92 -12.70 -1.01
CA VAL A 80 6.69 -11.46 -1.02
C VAL A 80 5.71 -10.31 -1.23
N TRP A 81 5.76 -9.31 -0.35
CA TRP A 81 4.87 -8.18 -0.44
C TRP A 81 5.26 -7.26 -1.59
N THR A 82 4.40 -7.19 -2.57
CA THR A 82 4.41 -6.23 -3.68
C THR A 82 3.10 -5.43 -3.63
N PRO A 83 2.98 -4.33 -4.39
CA PRO A 83 1.68 -3.66 -4.51
C PRO A 83 0.54 -4.62 -4.85
N GLU A 84 0.77 -5.57 -5.75
CA GLU A 84 -0.23 -6.53 -6.22
C GLU A 84 -0.58 -7.58 -5.15
N THR A 85 0.41 -8.16 -4.47
CA THR A 85 0.17 -9.18 -3.44
C THR A 85 -0.44 -8.57 -2.19
N LEU A 86 -0.02 -7.37 -1.81
CA LEU A 86 -0.60 -6.66 -0.67
C LEU A 86 -2.04 -6.23 -0.95
N GLU A 87 -2.34 -5.78 -2.17
CA GLU A 87 -3.69 -5.43 -2.59
C GLU A 87 -4.64 -6.63 -2.48
N LYS A 88 -4.22 -7.80 -2.95
CA LYS A 88 -4.99 -9.05 -2.79
C LYS A 88 -5.20 -9.42 -1.33
N PHE A 89 -4.16 -9.33 -0.52
CA PHE A 89 -4.23 -9.67 0.90
C PHE A 89 -5.22 -8.79 1.65
N ILE A 90 -5.16 -7.48 1.48
CA ILE A 90 -6.10 -6.56 2.14
C ILE A 90 -7.53 -6.68 1.60
N GLY A 91 -7.71 -7.25 0.43
CA GLY A 91 -9.04 -7.55 -0.12
C GLY A 91 -9.78 -8.63 0.66
N ASP A 92 -9.09 -9.72 0.99
CA ASP A 92 -9.57 -10.81 1.82
C ASP A 92 -8.40 -11.56 2.47
N PRO A 93 -7.99 -11.13 3.67
CA PRO A 93 -6.81 -11.70 4.34
C PRO A 93 -6.94 -13.20 4.62
N GLN A 94 -8.12 -13.67 5.03
CA GLN A 94 -8.31 -15.08 5.36
C GLN A 94 -8.41 -15.98 4.13
N ALA A 95 -8.89 -15.47 2.99
CA ALA A 95 -8.86 -16.22 1.75
C ALA A 95 -7.44 -16.40 1.22
N MET A 96 -6.60 -15.36 1.32
CA MET A 96 -5.22 -15.42 0.82
C MET A 96 -4.28 -16.19 1.74
N VAL A 97 -4.40 -16.02 3.05
CA VAL A 97 -3.61 -16.70 4.07
C VAL A 97 -4.53 -17.27 5.15
N PRO A 98 -5.17 -18.41 4.90
CA PRO A 98 -6.03 -19.03 5.89
C PRO A 98 -5.27 -19.34 7.18
N GLY A 99 -5.82 -18.94 8.32
CA GLY A 99 -5.19 -19.11 9.62
C GLY A 99 -4.26 -17.96 10.02
N ASN A 100 -4.18 -16.87 9.25
CA ASN A 100 -3.51 -15.67 9.72
C ASN A 100 -4.24 -15.07 10.93
N ARG A 101 -3.50 -14.32 11.77
CA ARG A 101 -4.02 -13.75 13.01
C ARG A 101 -4.45 -12.29 12.91
N MET A 102 -4.44 -11.70 11.73
CA MET A 102 -4.87 -10.32 11.52
C MET A 102 -6.40 -10.23 11.61
N PRO A 103 -6.96 -9.58 12.64
CA PRO A 103 -8.42 -9.52 12.84
C PRO A 103 -9.05 -8.44 11.95
N TYR A 104 -8.92 -8.58 10.64
CA TYR A 104 -9.41 -7.67 9.62
C TYR A 104 -10.18 -8.43 8.56
N ALA A 105 -11.43 -8.04 8.34
CA ALA A 105 -12.32 -8.75 7.40
C ALA A 105 -11.97 -8.54 5.93
N GLY A 106 -11.31 -7.44 5.62
CA GLY A 106 -10.93 -7.08 4.27
C GLY A 106 -11.56 -5.79 3.79
N MET A 107 -10.98 -5.24 2.74
CA MET A 107 -11.43 -4.02 2.06
C MET A 107 -12.02 -4.40 0.71
N SER A 108 -13.34 -4.43 0.62
CA SER A 108 -14.07 -4.99 -0.53
C SER A 108 -14.04 -4.09 -1.77
N ILE A 109 -13.91 -2.78 -1.59
CA ILE A 109 -13.98 -1.81 -2.71
C ILE A 109 -12.62 -1.70 -3.39
N PRO A 110 -12.49 -2.08 -4.69
CA PRO A 110 -11.19 -2.07 -5.38
C PRO A 110 -10.53 -0.70 -5.44
N GLY A 111 -11.30 0.37 -5.63
CA GLY A 111 -10.77 1.73 -5.63
C GLY A 111 -10.15 2.15 -4.29
N ASP A 112 -10.76 1.76 -3.18
CA ASP A 112 -10.22 2.02 -1.85
C ASP A 112 -8.91 1.27 -1.61
N ARG A 113 -8.80 0.02 -2.08
CA ARG A 113 -7.54 -0.75 -2.02
C ARG A 113 -6.44 -0.08 -2.84
N ALA A 114 -6.75 0.34 -4.06
CA ALA A 114 -5.78 1.03 -4.90
C ALA A 114 -5.27 2.33 -4.27
N ASP A 115 -6.16 3.11 -3.67
CA ASP A 115 -5.80 4.34 -2.95
C ASP A 115 -4.92 4.04 -1.73
N LEU A 116 -5.26 3.01 -0.94
CA LEU A 116 -4.46 2.59 0.20
C LEU A 116 -3.05 2.13 -0.22
N ILE A 117 -2.93 1.35 -1.28
CA ILE A 117 -1.62 0.95 -1.83
C ILE A 117 -0.81 2.15 -2.28
N ALA A 118 -1.41 3.13 -2.96
CA ALA A 118 -0.73 4.36 -3.36
C ALA A 118 -0.17 5.13 -2.14
N PHE A 119 -0.95 5.24 -1.08
CA PHE A 119 -0.50 5.83 0.18
C PHE A 119 0.67 5.05 0.79
N LEU A 120 0.55 3.73 0.93
CA LEU A 120 1.59 2.90 1.53
C LEU A 120 2.89 2.93 0.73
N MET A 121 2.82 2.93 -0.59
CA MET A 121 4.00 3.06 -1.45
C MET A 121 4.77 4.34 -1.16
N LYS A 122 4.08 5.45 -0.92
CA LYS A 122 4.69 6.73 -0.56
C LYS A 122 5.16 6.77 0.90
N ALA A 123 4.32 6.29 1.82
CA ALA A 123 4.57 6.40 3.26
C ALA A 123 5.63 5.41 3.78
N THR A 124 5.87 4.30 3.09
CA THR A 124 6.83 3.28 3.50
C THR A 124 8.11 3.27 2.66
N GLN A 125 8.27 4.20 1.75
CA GLN A 125 9.53 4.45 1.04
C GLN A 125 10.54 5.13 1.97
N TYR A 126 11.81 4.73 1.86
CA TYR A 126 12.95 5.27 2.61
C TYR A 126 14.12 5.50 1.66
#